data_4e6eb56e3974d6341aaecb2c3c0f50f7
#
_entry.id   4e6eb56e3974d6341aaecb2c3c0f50f7
#
_cell.length_a   1.000
_cell.length_b   1.000
_cell.length_c   1.000
_cell.angle_alpha   90.00
_cell.angle_beta   90.00
_cell.angle_gamma   90.00
#
_symmetry.space_group_name_H-M   'P 1'
#
loop_
_entity.id
_entity.type
_entity.pdbx_description
1 polymer ?
#
loop_
_entity_poly.entity_id
_entity_poly.type
_entity_poly.pdbx_seq_one_letter_code
_entity_poly.pdbx_strand_id
1 'polypeptide(L)'
;MEEKKKFKILCIDGGGIKGLYSAQVLAKFEESFNTRLSDHFDLICGTSTGGIIALGVSAKIPMKDVVEFYENYGPKIFASKWKFFDKLGNNILAFKQAIFTSKYSQKPLRNALVSVFGNKTIKESWNLLCIPAYNLSNAKPRIFKRDYDTLDQDNNKTYVDVALATAAAPTYLPIKEIESLDYVDGGLFANNPVVVGLTEYLFKWANRDMFDGVDILSISSCEKSLGWSPKGRRLSFLKWSDYLFDCYSHGQALSDEFFIQQLINSDSLKFKLNVVRVANNPLSGQQEKYVSMDNASKHSIKVLNQIGKATGALYKEKEEVKAFFKTKKTINPEDYGK
;
A
#
# COMPACT_ATOMS: atom_id res chain seq x y z
N MET A 1 2.06 -36.34 -14.16
CA MET A 1 1.19 -35.24 -13.66
C MET A 1 2.11 -34.05 -13.50
N GLU A 2 1.82 -32.92 -14.13
CA GLU A 2 2.56 -31.68 -13.87
C GLU A 2 2.37 -31.31 -12.40
N GLU A 3 3.45 -30.88 -11.75
CA GLU A 3 3.41 -30.42 -10.36
C GLU A 3 2.57 -29.14 -10.29
N LYS A 4 1.48 -29.19 -9.53
CA LYS A 4 0.58 -28.04 -9.37
C LYS A 4 1.34 -26.88 -8.72
N LYS A 5 1.13 -25.68 -9.21
CA LYS A 5 1.84 -24.46 -8.79
C LYS A 5 1.09 -23.76 -7.65
N LYS A 6 1.78 -22.86 -6.96
CA LYS A 6 1.17 -21.92 -6.03
C LYS A 6 0.83 -20.63 -6.75
N PHE A 7 -0.38 -20.09 -6.51
CA PHE A 7 -0.70 -18.73 -6.88
C PHE A 7 0.00 -17.77 -5.92
N LYS A 8 0.83 -16.87 -6.42
CA LYS A 8 1.66 -15.99 -5.57
C LYS A 8 1.14 -14.57 -5.55
N ILE A 9 0.89 -14.06 -4.35
CA ILE A 9 0.36 -12.71 -4.12
C ILE A 9 1.39 -11.88 -3.35
N LEU A 10 1.61 -10.64 -3.79
CA LEU A 10 2.31 -9.61 -3.03
C LEU A 10 1.28 -8.61 -2.51
N CYS A 11 1.20 -8.46 -1.19
CA CYS A 11 0.33 -7.47 -0.53
C CYS A 11 1.19 -6.39 0.13
N ILE A 12 0.81 -5.10 -0.03
CA ILE A 12 1.58 -3.96 0.49
C ILE A 12 0.63 -3.01 1.20
N ASP A 13 0.88 -2.77 2.49
CA ASP A 13 0.04 -1.93 3.33
C ASP A 13 0.08 -0.45 2.97
N GLY A 14 -1.00 0.25 3.31
CA GLY A 14 -1.07 1.70 3.31
C GLY A 14 -0.28 2.33 4.46
N GLY A 15 0.16 3.58 4.30
CA GLY A 15 0.91 4.24 5.36
C GLY A 15 1.56 5.59 5.03
N GLY A 16 1.17 6.29 3.98
CA GLY A 16 1.73 7.59 3.60
C GLY A 16 3.23 7.54 3.33
N ILE A 17 4.03 8.44 3.94
CA ILE A 17 5.50 8.44 3.74
C ILE A 17 6.19 7.16 4.25
N LYS A 18 5.53 6.40 5.14
CA LYS A 18 6.04 5.10 5.60
C LYS A 18 6.19 4.06 4.48
N GLY A 19 5.56 4.29 3.31
CA GLY A 19 5.81 3.50 2.10
C GLY A 19 7.27 3.46 1.66
N LEU A 20 8.09 4.44 2.07
CA LEU A 20 9.53 4.39 1.89
C LEU A 20 10.17 3.17 2.57
N TYR A 21 9.71 2.82 3.76
CA TYR A 21 10.14 1.58 4.43
C TYR A 21 9.77 0.35 3.61
N SER A 22 8.52 0.25 3.15
CA SER A 22 8.04 -0.89 2.35
C SER A 22 8.80 -1.00 1.03
N ALA A 23 9.02 0.12 0.32
CA ALA A 23 9.82 0.17 -0.89
C ALA A 23 11.28 -0.27 -0.64
N GLN A 24 11.87 0.14 0.49
CA GLN A 24 13.24 -0.22 0.85
C GLN A 24 13.39 -1.70 1.19
N VAL A 25 12.40 -2.32 1.88
CA VAL A 25 12.35 -3.78 2.09
C VAL A 25 12.33 -4.51 0.75
N LEU A 26 11.44 -4.09 -0.15
CA LEU A 26 11.28 -4.69 -1.47
C LEU A 26 12.51 -4.48 -2.37
N ALA A 27 13.15 -3.31 -2.30
CA ALA A 27 14.40 -3.05 -3.00
C ALA A 27 15.52 -3.98 -2.52
N LYS A 28 15.56 -4.28 -1.21
CA LYS A 28 16.52 -5.23 -0.66
C LYS A 28 16.27 -6.64 -1.14
N PHE A 29 15.03 -7.04 -1.37
CA PHE A 29 14.72 -8.35 -1.98
C PHE A 29 15.14 -8.40 -3.44
N GLU A 30 14.82 -7.38 -4.28
CA GLU A 30 15.29 -7.33 -5.67
C GLU A 30 16.81 -7.40 -5.78
N GLU A 31 17.52 -6.64 -4.94
CA GLU A 31 18.99 -6.69 -4.88
C GLU A 31 19.53 -8.06 -4.49
N SER A 32 18.96 -8.65 -3.42
CA SER A 32 19.48 -9.89 -2.84
C SER A 32 19.21 -11.12 -3.70
N PHE A 33 18.09 -11.16 -4.40
CA PHE A 33 17.70 -12.27 -5.28
C PHE A 33 18.03 -11.99 -6.75
N ASN A 34 18.63 -10.84 -7.05
CA ASN A 34 18.99 -10.40 -8.41
C ASN A 34 17.85 -10.59 -9.41
N THR A 35 16.66 -10.07 -9.09
CA THR A 35 15.44 -10.26 -9.86
C THR A 35 14.49 -9.06 -9.74
N ARG A 36 13.41 -9.07 -10.52
CA ARG A 36 12.29 -8.14 -10.40
C ARG A 36 11.13 -8.80 -9.67
N LEU A 37 10.51 -8.08 -8.74
CA LEU A 37 9.30 -8.56 -8.05
C LEU A 37 8.19 -8.93 -9.05
N SER A 38 8.00 -8.12 -10.08
CA SER A 38 7.02 -8.34 -11.13
C SER A 38 7.09 -9.72 -11.80
N ASP A 39 8.26 -10.36 -11.77
CA ASP A 39 8.47 -11.67 -12.39
C ASP A 39 8.02 -12.84 -11.51
N HIS A 40 7.75 -12.60 -10.23
CA HIS A 40 7.52 -13.67 -9.26
C HIS A 40 6.10 -13.73 -8.71
N PHE A 41 5.32 -12.65 -8.79
CA PHE A 41 3.98 -12.59 -8.23
C PHE A 41 2.92 -12.55 -9.34
N ASP A 42 1.89 -13.40 -9.22
CA ASP A 42 0.76 -13.43 -10.15
C ASP A 42 -0.15 -12.22 -9.94
N LEU A 43 -0.42 -11.90 -8.68
CA LEU A 43 -1.25 -10.78 -8.25
C LEU A 43 -0.48 -9.85 -7.31
N ILE A 44 -0.65 -8.54 -7.51
CA ILE A 44 -0.10 -7.53 -6.62
C ILE A 44 -1.25 -6.70 -6.06
N CYS A 45 -1.34 -6.66 -4.73
CA CYS A 45 -2.33 -5.88 -3.99
C CYS A 45 -1.63 -4.76 -3.24
N GLY A 46 -2.20 -3.56 -3.23
CA GLY A 46 -1.61 -2.45 -2.48
C GLY A 46 -2.62 -1.36 -2.19
N THR A 47 -2.60 -0.83 -0.98
CA THR A 47 -3.50 0.23 -0.53
C THR A 47 -2.73 1.53 -0.33
N SER A 48 -3.30 2.67 -0.73
CA SER A 48 -2.67 3.98 -0.50
C SER A 48 -1.25 4.04 -1.07
N THR A 49 -0.26 4.35 -0.25
CA THR A 49 1.16 4.27 -0.63
C THR A 49 1.57 2.88 -1.11
N GLY A 50 1.02 1.81 -0.53
CA GLY A 50 1.21 0.44 -1.01
C GLY A 50 0.64 0.23 -2.42
N GLY A 51 -0.46 0.91 -2.77
CA GLY A 51 -1.03 0.94 -4.12
C GLY A 51 -0.09 1.60 -5.13
N ILE A 52 0.56 2.71 -4.76
CA ILE A 52 1.59 3.36 -5.59
C ILE A 52 2.77 2.40 -5.84
N ILE A 53 3.23 1.69 -4.80
CA ILE A 53 4.30 0.69 -4.93
C ILE A 53 3.84 -0.50 -5.80
N ALA A 54 2.62 -1.00 -5.61
CA ALA A 54 2.04 -2.09 -6.40
C ALA A 54 1.98 -1.75 -7.91
N LEU A 55 1.55 -0.53 -8.24
CA LEU A 55 1.58 0.00 -9.60
C LEU A 55 3.03 0.09 -10.13
N GLY A 56 3.97 0.53 -9.31
CA GLY A 56 5.40 0.57 -9.65
C GLY A 56 5.97 -0.80 -9.97
N VAL A 57 5.70 -1.81 -9.13
CA VAL A 57 6.10 -3.21 -9.38
C VAL A 57 5.51 -3.69 -10.69
N SER A 58 4.20 -3.49 -10.90
CA SER A 58 3.51 -3.95 -12.12
C SER A 58 3.93 -3.19 -13.39
N ALA A 59 4.48 -1.98 -13.26
CA ALA A 59 5.13 -1.24 -14.34
C ALA A 59 6.58 -1.66 -14.58
N LYS A 60 7.08 -2.69 -13.87
CA LYS A 60 8.48 -3.16 -13.88
C LYS A 60 9.51 -2.11 -13.46
N ILE A 61 9.10 -1.12 -12.68
CA ILE A 61 9.99 -0.11 -12.14
C ILE A 61 10.87 -0.75 -11.06
N PRO A 62 12.19 -0.57 -11.10
CA PRO A 62 13.07 -1.05 -10.03
C PRO A 62 12.68 -0.48 -8.68
N MET A 63 12.64 -1.29 -7.64
CA MET A 63 12.27 -0.80 -6.31
C MET A 63 13.24 0.25 -5.76
N LYS A 64 14.50 0.26 -6.18
CA LYS A 64 15.45 1.34 -5.87
C LYS A 64 14.95 2.71 -6.39
N ASP A 65 14.35 2.74 -7.58
CA ASP A 65 13.83 3.97 -8.18
C ASP A 65 12.55 4.43 -7.43
N VAL A 66 11.76 3.47 -6.91
CA VAL A 66 10.64 3.77 -6.02
C VAL A 66 11.11 4.33 -4.67
N VAL A 67 12.21 3.83 -4.12
CA VAL A 67 12.86 4.42 -2.93
C VAL A 67 13.27 5.87 -3.22
N GLU A 68 13.96 6.13 -4.33
CA GLU A 68 14.35 7.48 -4.76
C GLU A 68 13.14 8.40 -4.95
N PHE A 69 12.03 7.87 -5.47
CA PHE A 69 10.76 8.62 -5.57
C PHE A 69 10.31 9.14 -4.20
N TYR A 70 10.28 8.29 -3.17
CA TYR A 70 9.88 8.72 -1.82
C TYR A 70 10.87 9.70 -1.20
N GLU A 71 12.16 9.52 -1.41
CA GLU A 71 13.20 10.41 -0.90
C GLU A 71 13.13 11.82 -1.54
N ASN A 72 12.91 11.89 -2.84
CA ASN A 72 12.92 13.13 -3.61
C ASN A 72 11.58 13.88 -3.58
N TYR A 73 10.47 13.16 -3.59
CA TYR A 73 9.14 13.75 -3.67
C TYR A 73 8.39 13.75 -2.34
N GLY A 74 8.70 12.85 -1.42
CA GLY A 74 8.07 12.79 -0.10
C GLY A 74 8.06 14.14 0.63
N PRO A 75 9.20 14.85 0.75
CA PRO A 75 9.24 16.18 1.39
C PRO A 75 8.36 17.22 0.68
N LYS A 76 8.17 17.11 -0.63
CA LYS A 76 7.35 18.04 -1.41
C LYS A 76 5.85 17.70 -1.30
N ILE A 77 5.52 16.42 -1.26
CA ILE A 77 4.14 15.92 -1.11
C ILE A 77 3.59 16.26 0.27
N PHE A 78 4.38 16.02 1.31
CA PHE A 78 4.02 16.28 2.70
C PHE A 78 4.53 17.64 3.21
N ALA A 79 4.79 18.59 2.30
CA ALA A 79 5.09 19.97 2.65
C ALA A 79 3.81 20.65 3.15
N SER A 80 3.70 20.81 4.47
CA SER A 80 2.58 21.52 5.07
C SER A 80 2.66 23.02 4.74
N LYS A 81 1.63 23.55 4.14
CA LYS A 81 1.45 25.01 4.00
C LYS A 81 1.33 25.72 5.36
N TRP A 82 1.00 24.97 6.41
CA TRP A 82 0.75 25.47 7.77
C TRP A 82 1.99 26.02 8.44
N LYS A 83 3.17 25.43 8.23
CA LYS A 83 4.44 25.93 8.80
C LYS A 83 4.80 27.34 8.30
N PHE A 84 4.25 27.77 7.18
CA PHE A 84 4.48 29.10 6.65
C PHE A 84 3.59 30.15 7.33
N PHE A 85 2.34 29.77 7.71
CA PHE A 85 1.38 30.68 8.35
C PHE A 85 1.60 30.84 9.86
N ASP A 86 2.10 29.80 10.55
CA ASP A 86 2.53 29.92 11.96
C ASP A 86 3.61 30.99 12.17
N LYS A 87 4.49 31.18 11.19
CA LYS A 87 5.53 32.24 11.24
C LYS A 87 4.98 33.66 11.04
N LEU A 88 3.77 33.81 10.49
CA LEU A 88 3.16 35.13 10.15
C LEU A 88 2.10 35.59 11.17
N GLY A 89 1.87 34.85 12.27
CA GLY A 89 0.99 35.30 13.36
C GLY A 89 -0.51 35.39 13.04
N ASN A 90 -0.96 34.90 11.86
CA ASN A 90 -2.36 34.94 11.46
C ASN A 90 -3.13 33.66 11.81
N ASN A 91 -3.32 33.43 13.11
CA ASN A 91 -4.02 32.25 13.65
C ASN A 91 -5.45 32.06 13.10
N ILE A 92 -6.15 33.13 12.72
CA ILE A 92 -7.55 33.09 12.24
C ILE A 92 -7.63 32.53 10.81
N LEU A 93 -6.70 32.87 9.93
CA LEU A 93 -6.68 32.33 8.55
C LEU A 93 -6.25 30.88 8.52
N ALA A 94 -5.24 30.52 9.33
CA ALA A 94 -4.81 29.14 9.52
C ALA A 94 -5.94 28.27 10.08
N PHE A 95 -6.71 28.77 11.06
CA PHE A 95 -7.86 28.08 11.64
C PHE A 95 -9.01 27.88 10.63
N LYS A 96 -9.34 28.89 9.81
CA LYS A 96 -10.34 28.76 8.74
C LYS A 96 -9.91 27.75 7.66
N GLN A 97 -8.65 27.76 7.23
CA GLN A 97 -8.15 26.79 6.26
C GLN A 97 -8.13 25.36 6.82
N ALA A 98 -7.82 25.19 8.12
CA ALA A 98 -7.85 23.90 8.80
C ALA A 98 -9.21 23.23 8.79
N ILE A 99 -10.28 24.02 8.81
CA ILE A 99 -11.65 23.51 8.85
C ILE A 99 -12.19 23.23 7.45
N PHE A 100 -11.70 23.95 6.42
CA PHE A 100 -12.33 23.95 5.08
C PHE A 100 -11.51 23.24 3.98
N THR A 101 -10.27 22.80 4.23
CA THR A 101 -9.45 22.16 3.18
C THR A 101 -8.62 20.99 3.73
N SER A 102 -8.22 20.08 2.83
CA SER A 102 -7.26 19.03 3.16
C SER A 102 -5.90 19.59 3.58
N LYS A 103 -5.18 18.86 4.43
CA LYS A 103 -3.86 19.24 4.98
C LYS A 103 -2.81 19.47 3.90
N TYR A 104 -2.84 18.69 2.81
CA TYR A 104 -1.89 18.74 1.71
C TYR A 104 -2.57 18.95 0.37
N SER A 105 -1.83 19.53 -0.59
CA SER A 105 -2.27 19.63 -1.98
C SER A 105 -1.97 18.33 -2.72
N GLN A 106 -2.88 17.91 -3.59
CA GLN A 106 -2.68 16.73 -4.45
C GLN A 106 -1.69 16.99 -5.60
N LYS A 107 -1.44 18.28 -5.98
CA LYS A 107 -0.58 18.64 -7.12
C LYS A 107 0.83 18.06 -7.07
N PRO A 108 1.58 18.14 -5.94
CA PRO A 108 2.93 17.57 -5.88
C PRO A 108 2.93 16.07 -6.10
N LEU A 109 1.98 15.34 -5.49
CA LEU A 109 1.84 13.90 -5.68
C LEU A 109 1.49 13.57 -7.15
N ARG A 110 0.50 14.26 -7.72
CA ARG A 110 0.12 14.07 -9.12
C ARG A 110 1.29 14.28 -10.08
N ASN A 111 2.04 15.37 -9.91
CA ASN A 111 3.18 15.68 -10.78
C ASN A 111 4.28 14.60 -10.67
N ALA A 112 4.55 14.13 -9.45
CA ALA A 112 5.49 13.05 -9.20
C ALA A 112 5.03 11.73 -9.85
N LEU A 113 3.75 11.38 -9.74
CA LEU A 113 3.18 10.17 -10.37
C LEU A 113 3.21 10.27 -11.91
N VAL A 114 2.89 11.44 -12.46
CA VAL A 114 2.97 11.67 -13.92
C VAL A 114 4.42 11.53 -14.42
N SER A 115 5.41 12.02 -13.66
CA SER A 115 6.82 11.88 -14.07
C SER A 115 7.30 10.43 -14.10
N VAL A 116 6.65 9.53 -13.31
CA VAL A 116 7.01 8.11 -13.21
C VAL A 116 6.19 7.25 -14.16
N PHE A 117 4.88 7.44 -14.19
CA PHE A 117 3.96 6.56 -14.91
C PHE A 117 3.52 7.11 -16.28
N GLY A 118 3.69 8.43 -16.53
CA GLY A 118 3.19 9.06 -17.75
C GLY A 118 1.68 8.84 -17.91
N ASN A 119 1.29 8.35 -19.07
CA ASN A 119 -0.08 8.01 -19.42
C ASN A 119 -0.39 6.49 -19.34
N LYS A 120 0.48 5.71 -18.66
CA LYS A 120 0.29 4.26 -18.53
C LYS A 120 -1.07 3.94 -17.95
N THR A 121 -1.75 2.97 -18.55
CA THR A 121 -3.07 2.49 -18.14
C THR A 121 -3.00 1.15 -17.41
N ILE A 122 -4.06 0.78 -16.70
CA ILE A 122 -4.17 -0.49 -15.99
C ILE A 122 -4.01 -1.69 -16.94
N LYS A 123 -4.46 -1.58 -18.18
CA LYS A 123 -4.27 -2.61 -19.23
C LYS A 123 -2.80 -2.98 -19.45
N GLU A 124 -1.88 -2.04 -19.28
CA GLU A 124 -0.45 -2.23 -19.51
C GLU A 124 0.28 -2.84 -18.29
N SER A 125 -0.45 -3.25 -17.26
CA SER A 125 0.14 -3.87 -16.09
C SER A 125 0.70 -5.26 -16.42
N TRP A 126 1.91 -5.54 -15.91
CA TRP A 126 2.57 -6.84 -16.08
C TRP A 126 2.03 -7.96 -15.19
N ASN A 127 1.31 -7.58 -14.15
CA ASN A 127 0.73 -8.47 -13.15
C ASN A 127 -0.78 -8.22 -13.06
N LEU A 128 -1.53 -9.17 -12.52
CA LEU A 128 -2.85 -8.87 -11.99
C LEU A 128 -2.72 -7.85 -10.87
N LEU A 129 -3.71 -6.97 -10.73
CA LEU A 129 -3.72 -5.89 -9.75
C LEU A 129 -5.01 -5.92 -8.94
N CYS A 130 -4.90 -5.63 -7.63
CA CYS A 130 -6.01 -5.26 -6.77
C CYS A 130 -5.62 -4.02 -5.96
N ILE A 131 -6.16 -2.86 -6.31
CA ILE A 131 -5.86 -1.56 -5.69
C ILE A 131 -7.13 -1.03 -5.02
N PRO A 132 -7.24 -1.16 -3.68
CA PRO A 132 -8.40 -0.68 -2.93
C PRO A 132 -8.53 0.84 -2.95
N ALA A 133 -9.76 1.33 -3.08
CA ALA A 133 -10.21 2.69 -2.84
C ALA A 133 -11.64 2.64 -2.31
N TYR A 134 -12.15 3.70 -1.72
CA TYR A 134 -13.53 3.77 -1.29
C TYR A 134 -14.29 4.77 -2.17
N ASN A 135 -15.36 4.30 -2.81
CA ASN A 135 -16.23 5.14 -3.64
C ASN A 135 -17.24 5.86 -2.74
N LEU A 136 -17.06 7.17 -2.56
CA LEU A 136 -17.94 8.00 -1.76
C LEU A 136 -19.32 8.19 -2.40
N SER A 137 -19.36 8.34 -3.73
CA SER A 137 -20.61 8.58 -4.46
C SER A 137 -21.62 7.45 -4.30
N ASN A 138 -21.12 6.21 -4.17
CA ASN A 138 -21.93 5.01 -4.05
C ASN A 138 -21.88 4.37 -2.65
N ALA A 139 -21.10 4.95 -1.71
CA ALA A 139 -20.88 4.44 -0.36
C ALA A 139 -20.45 2.96 -0.33
N LYS A 140 -19.49 2.58 -1.21
CA LYS A 140 -19.05 1.18 -1.37
C LYS A 140 -17.53 1.06 -1.50
N PRO A 141 -16.93 -0.05 -1.00
CA PRO A 141 -15.59 -0.44 -1.38
C PRO A 141 -15.44 -0.53 -2.91
N ARG A 142 -14.31 -0.06 -3.41
CA ARG A 142 -13.92 -0.22 -4.81
C ARG A 142 -12.52 -0.83 -4.85
N ILE A 143 -12.32 -1.83 -5.70
CA ILE A 143 -11.02 -2.42 -5.97
C ILE A 143 -10.76 -2.23 -7.46
N PHE A 144 -9.79 -1.38 -7.80
CA PHE A 144 -9.33 -1.24 -9.17
C PHE A 144 -8.48 -2.46 -9.53
N LYS A 145 -8.77 -3.05 -10.69
CA LYS A 145 -8.13 -4.30 -11.15
C LYS A 145 -7.67 -4.17 -12.59
N ARG A 146 -6.65 -4.91 -12.99
CA ARG A 146 -6.50 -5.22 -14.39
C ARG A 146 -7.67 -6.12 -14.81
N ASP A 147 -8.36 -5.74 -15.88
CA ASP A 147 -9.48 -6.54 -16.39
C ASP A 147 -8.99 -7.86 -16.97
N TYR A 148 -9.70 -8.92 -16.67
CA TYR A 148 -9.51 -10.27 -17.18
C TYR A 148 -10.81 -11.05 -17.13
N ASP A 149 -10.93 -12.12 -17.93
CA ASP A 149 -12.15 -12.90 -18.13
C ASP A 149 -13.36 -11.99 -18.54
N THR A 150 -14.31 -11.80 -17.63
CA THR A 150 -15.53 -10.99 -17.82
C THR A 150 -15.42 -9.56 -17.28
N LEU A 151 -14.28 -9.20 -16.66
CA LEU A 151 -14.05 -7.84 -16.17
C LEU A 151 -13.74 -6.91 -17.35
N ASP A 152 -14.30 -5.69 -17.33
CA ASP A 152 -14.18 -4.71 -18.42
C ASP A 152 -14.23 -3.24 -17.95
N GLN A 153 -13.87 -2.97 -16.68
CA GLN A 153 -14.13 -1.67 -16.05
C GLN A 153 -12.90 -0.78 -15.90
N ASP A 154 -11.70 -1.35 -15.82
CA ASP A 154 -10.55 -0.61 -15.31
C ASP A 154 -9.37 -0.48 -16.28
N ASN A 155 -9.33 -1.26 -17.35
CA ASN A 155 -8.20 -1.28 -18.28
C ASN A 155 -7.84 0.09 -18.85
N ASN A 156 -8.80 0.99 -19.05
CA ASN A 156 -8.58 2.33 -19.60
C ASN A 156 -8.22 3.38 -18.54
N LYS A 157 -8.29 3.05 -17.25
CA LYS A 157 -7.94 3.98 -16.17
C LYS A 157 -6.42 4.14 -16.09
N THR A 158 -5.97 5.39 -15.89
CA THR A 158 -4.53 5.65 -15.78
C THR A 158 -3.99 5.20 -14.42
N TYR A 159 -2.73 4.79 -14.40
CA TYR A 159 -2.01 4.51 -13.14
C TYR A 159 -2.02 5.72 -12.21
N VAL A 160 -1.92 6.93 -12.78
CA VAL A 160 -1.96 8.18 -12.01
C VAL A 160 -3.30 8.36 -11.31
N ASP A 161 -4.42 8.13 -12.01
CA ASP A 161 -5.74 8.30 -11.41
C ASP A 161 -6.02 7.25 -10.33
N VAL A 162 -5.67 6.00 -10.58
CA VAL A 162 -5.82 4.92 -9.59
C VAL A 162 -4.93 5.16 -8.36
N ALA A 163 -3.67 5.58 -8.57
CA ALA A 163 -2.77 5.94 -7.47
C ALA A 163 -3.31 7.10 -6.62
N LEU A 164 -3.86 8.13 -7.27
CA LEU A 164 -4.46 9.27 -6.57
C LEU A 164 -5.74 8.89 -5.82
N ALA A 165 -6.56 7.99 -6.35
CA ALA A 165 -7.79 7.52 -5.70
C ALA A 165 -7.47 6.69 -4.46
N THR A 166 -6.59 5.70 -4.58
CA THR A 166 -6.21 4.84 -3.46
C THR A 166 -5.47 5.59 -2.34
N ALA A 167 -4.76 6.70 -2.68
CA ALA A 167 -3.99 7.50 -1.72
C ALA A 167 -4.71 8.76 -1.21
N ALA A 168 -5.97 8.99 -1.57
CA ALA A 168 -6.75 10.15 -1.15
C ALA A 168 -7.23 10.04 0.30
N ALA A 169 -6.28 9.98 1.25
CA ALA A 169 -6.58 9.80 2.67
C ALA A 169 -7.40 10.97 3.22
N PRO A 170 -8.58 10.71 3.84
CA PRO A 170 -9.43 11.72 4.43
C PRO A 170 -8.65 12.65 5.36
N THR A 171 -8.92 13.93 5.29
CA THR A 171 -8.22 15.02 5.99
C THR A 171 -6.81 15.35 5.48
N TYR A 172 -6.09 14.39 4.94
CA TYR A 172 -4.71 14.58 4.44
C TYR A 172 -4.67 15.07 2.99
N LEU A 173 -5.37 14.41 2.08
CA LEU A 173 -5.41 14.72 0.66
C LEU A 173 -6.85 14.97 0.17
N PRO A 174 -7.02 15.74 -0.92
CA PRO A 174 -8.34 15.96 -1.51
C PRO A 174 -8.94 14.66 -2.06
N ILE A 175 -10.27 14.61 -2.10
CA ILE A 175 -11.05 13.60 -2.80
C ILE A 175 -10.60 13.54 -4.27
N LYS A 176 -10.50 12.33 -4.82
CA LYS A 176 -10.15 12.12 -6.24
C LYS A 176 -11.39 11.76 -7.04
N GLU A 177 -11.71 12.58 -8.03
CA GLU A 177 -12.74 12.27 -9.02
C GLU A 177 -12.16 11.45 -10.18
N ILE A 178 -12.87 10.37 -10.56
CA ILE A 178 -12.65 9.58 -11.78
C ILE A 178 -14.02 9.30 -12.39
N GLU A 179 -14.24 9.70 -13.65
CA GLU A 179 -15.49 9.46 -14.40
C GLU A 179 -16.75 9.89 -13.62
N SER A 180 -16.72 11.10 -13.03
CA SER A 180 -17.79 11.68 -12.21
C SER A 180 -18.13 10.92 -10.92
N LEU A 181 -17.26 10.03 -10.47
CA LEU A 181 -17.36 9.34 -9.18
C LEU A 181 -16.23 9.78 -8.27
N ASP A 182 -16.56 10.01 -7.00
CA ASP A 182 -15.64 10.45 -5.97
C ASP A 182 -15.03 9.29 -5.19
N TYR A 183 -13.70 9.33 -5.04
CA TYR A 183 -12.93 8.30 -4.35
C TYR A 183 -12.07 8.87 -3.24
N VAL A 184 -11.96 8.10 -2.17
CA VAL A 184 -11.01 8.30 -1.08
C VAL A 184 -10.21 7.03 -0.82
N ASP A 185 -9.18 7.15 0.02
CA ASP A 185 -8.20 6.10 0.34
C ASP A 185 -8.85 4.76 0.70
N GLY A 186 -8.32 3.69 0.12
CA GLY A 186 -8.72 2.33 0.43
C GLY A 186 -8.42 1.89 1.87
N GLY A 187 -7.56 2.61 2.58
CA GLY A 187 -7.28 2.38 3.99
C GLY A 187 -8.49 2.51 4.92
N LEU A 188 -9.61 3.05 4.40
CA LEU A 188 -10.90 3.03 5.12
C LEU A 188 -11.48 1.62 5.31
N PHE A 189 -11.09 0.62 4.52
CA PHE A 189 -11.63 -0.75 4.68
C PHE A 189 -10.61 -1.86 4.45
N ALA A 190 -9.50 -1.59 3.79
CA ALA A 190 -8.49 -2.58 3.42
C ALA A 190 -7.08 -1.96 3.47
N ASN A 191 -6.66 -1.42 4.64
CA ASN A 191 -5.32 -0.85 4.79
C ASN A 191 -4.23 -1.91 4.60
N ASN A 192 -4.44 -3.12 5.11
CA ASN A 192 -3.71 -4.32 4.74
C ASN A 192 -4.54 -5.08 3.70
N PRO A 193 -4.12 -5.14 2.43
CA PRO A 193 -4.93 -5.74 1.37
C PRO A 193 -4.83 -7.28 1.31
N VAL A 194 -4.36 -7.95 2.36
CA VAL A 194 -4.18 -9.41 2.37
C VAL A 194 -5.49 -10.17 2.17
N VAL A 195 -6.58 -9.72 2.80
CA VAL A 195 -7.90 -10.32 2.64
C VAL A 195 -8.45 -10.06 1.24
N VAL A 196 -8.17 -8.88 0.67
CA VAL A 196 -8.54 -8.55 -0.72
C VAL A 196 -7.86 -9.51 -1.70
N GLY A 197 -6.56 -9.72 -1.55
CA GLY A 197 -5.80 -10.65 -2.40
C GLY A 197 -6.26 -12.11 -2.25
N LEU A 198 -6.48 -12.55 -1.02
CA LEU A 198 -7.01 -13.90 -0.77
C LEU A 198 -8.41 -14.08 -1.37
N THR A 199 -9.29 -13.10 -1.22
CA THR A 199 -10.64 -13.12 -1.80
C THR A 199 -10.59 -13.22 -3.33
N GLU A 200 -9.68 -12.47 -3.98
CA GLU A 200 -9.48 -12.54 -5.43
C GLU A 200 -9.03 -13.94 -5.87
N TYR A 201 -8.09 -14.55 -5.15
CA TYR A 201 -7.66 -15.92 -5.39
C TYR A 201 -8.84 -16.90 -5.25
N LEU A 202 -9.58 -16.83 -4.14
CA LEU A 202 -10.69 -17.74 -3.86
C LEU A 202 -11.79 -17.67 -4.92
N PHE A 203 -12.13 -16.46 -5.34
CA PHE A 203 -13.23 -16.24 -6.26
C PHE A 203 -12.91 -16.59 -7.72
N LYS A 204 -11.65 -16.40 -8.14
CA LYS A 204 -11.26 -16.47 -9.55
C LYS A 204 -10.27 -17.57 -9.88
N TRP A 205 -9.42 -17.97 -8.95
CA TRP A 205 -8.26 -18.81 -9.24
C TRP A 205 -8.25 -20.15 -8.51
N ALA A 206 -8.90 -20.27 -7.33
CA ALA A 206 -8.87 -21.47 -6.49
C ALA A 206 -9.46 -22.71 -7.17
N ASN A 207 -10.42 -22.54 -8.09
CA ASN A 207 -11.06 -23.63 -8.83
C ASN A 207 -10.35 -23.98 -10.15
N ARG A 208 -9.22 -23.34 -10.45
CA ARG A 208 -8.44 -23.67 -11.66
C ARG A 208 -7.43 -24.76 -11.33
N ASP A 209 -7.45 -25.84 -12.09
CA ASP A 209 -6.63 -27.05 -11.84
C ASP A 209 -5.12 -26.80 -11.81
N MET A 210 -4.66 -25.66 -12.31
CA MET A 210 -3.25 -25.26 -12.33
C MET A 210 -2.67 -24.91 -10.96
N PHE A 211 -3.52 -24.61 -9.94
CA PHE A 211 -3.08 -24.23 -8.61
C PHE A 211 -3.54 -25.23 -7.55
N ASP A 212 -2.67 -25.53 -6.58
CA ASP A 212 -2.99 -26.33 -5.39
C ASP A 212 -3.01 -25.52 -4.10
N GLY A 213 -2.88 -24.19 -4.22
CA GLY A 213 -2.94 -23.26 -3.09
C GLY A 213 -2.41 -21.88 -3.43
N VAL A 214 -2.28 -21.05 -2.41
CA VAL A 214 -1.86 -19.67 -2.51
C VAL A 214 -0.78 -19.34 -1.49
N ASP A 215 0.27 -18.66 -1.95
CA ASP A 215 1.35 -18.09 -1.13
C ASP A 215 1.26 -16.57 -1.17
N ILE A 216 1.16 -15.94 0.00
CA ILE A 216 1.02 -14.49 0.14
C ILE A 216 2.23 -13.92 0.87
N LEU A 217 2.94 -12.99 0.25
CA LEU A 217 3.95 -12.16 0.88
C LEU A 217 3.32 -10.81 1.22
N SER A 218 3.18 -10.52 2.51
CA SER A 218 2.54 -9.30 3.01
C SER A 218 3.58 -8.38 3.65
N ILE A 219 3.69 -7.13 3.15
CA ILE A 219 4.66 -6.14 3.57
C ILE A 219 3.97 -5.06 4.40
N SER A 220 4.37 -4.91 5.66
CA SER A 220 3.84 -3.85 6.53
C SER A 220 4.33 -2.45 6.16
N SER A 221 3.72 -1.43 6.73
CA SER A 221 4.06 -0.03 6.52
C SER A 221 4.87 0.60 7.65
N CYS A 222 5.82 -0.09 8.23
CA CYS A 222 6.57 0.33 9.44
C CYS A 222 5.66 0.65 10.64
N GLU A 223 5.49 -0.33 11.49
CA GLU A 223 4.58 -0.28 12.63
C GLU A 223 5.27 0.29 13.87
N LYS A 224 4.53 1.09 14.65
CA LYS A 224 4.96 1.56 15.96
C LYS A 224 4.63 0.52 17.01
N SER A 225 5.52 0.37 17.99
CA SER A 225 5.32 -0.54 19.13
C SER A 225 4.44 0.07 20.21
N LEU A 226 4.47 1.40 20.36
CA LEU A 226 3.72 2.12 21.38
C LEU A 226 2.45 2.73 20.79
N GLY A 227 1.33 2.45 21.43
CA GLY A 227 0.07 3.10 21.14
C GLY A 227 0.04 4.58 21.55
N TRP A 228 -0.97 5.29 21.10
CA TRP A 228 -1.21 6.65 21.52
C TRP A 228 -1.91 6.71 22.87
N SER A 229 -1.30 7.43 23.84
CA SER A 229 -1.86 7.65 25.19
C SER A 229 -2.16 9.13 25.39
N PRO A 230 -3.41 9.58 25.18
CA PRO A 230 -3.76 10.98 25.33
C PRO A 230 -3.73 11.42 26.81
N LYS A 231 -3.30 12.66 27.08
CA LYS A 231 -3.27 13.23 28.44
C LYS A 231 -4.65 13.46 29.08
N GLY A 232 -5.72 13.24 28.37
CA GLY A 232 -7.09 13.38 28.84
C GLY A 232 -8.04 12.46 28.12
N ARG A 233 -9.16 12.09 28.77
CA ARG A 233 -10.16 11.19 28.21
C ARG A 233 -11.23 11.89 27.34
N ARG A 234 -11.39 13.22 27.47
CA ARG A 234 -12.30 14.03 26.65
C ARG A 234 -11.47 14.80 25.62
N LEU A 235 -11.44 14.32 24.41
CA LEU A 235 -10.70 14.94 23.30
C LEU A 235 -11.67 15.67 22.36
N SER A 236 -11.29 16.87 21.92
CA SER A 236 -12.00 17.58 20.87
C SER A 236 -11.81 16.89 19.52
N PHE A 237 -12.71 17.13 18.57
CA PHE A 237 -12.61 16.64 17.21
C PHE A 237 -11.24 16.99 16.58
N LEU A 238 -10.73 18.19 16.79
CA LEU A 238 -9.42 18.62 16.28
C LEU A 238 -8.25 17.78 16.79
N LYS A 239 -8.32 17.30 18.02
CA LYS A 239 -7.32 16.40 18.59
C LYS A 239 -7.45 14.97 18.09
N TRP A 240 -8.68 14.53 17.78
CA TRP A 240 -8.94 13.25 17.17
C TRP A 240 -8.54 13.20 15.71
N SER A 241 -8.74 14.30 14.95
CA SER A 241 -8.52 14.33 13.49
C SER A 241 -7.10 13.90 13.08
N ASP A 242 -6.10 14.19 13.89
CA ASP A 242 -4.70 13.79 13.64
C ASP A 242 -4.43 12.29 13.84
N TYR A 243 -5.28 11.60 14.61
CA TYR A 243 -5.07 10.21 14.99
C TYR A 243 -6.16 9.26 14.49
N LEU A 244 -7.32 9.80 14.11
CA LEU A 244 -8.49 8.97 13.80
C LEU A 244 -8.23 8.04 12.62
N PHE A 245 -7.68 8.56 11.54
CA PHE A 245 -7.36 7.77 10.35
C PHE A 245 -6.24 6.74 10.64
N ASP A 246 -5.21 7.13 11.39
CA ASP A 246 -4.15 6.22 11.81
C ASP A 246 -4.68 5.08 12.68
N CYS A 247 -5.50 5.39 13.69
CA CYS A 247 -6.10 4.39 14.56
C CYS A 247 -7.00 3.43 13.79
N TYR A 248 -7.81 3.97 12.88
CA TYR A 248 -8.73 3.18 12.08
C TYR A 248 -7.97 2.24 11.12
N SER A 249 -7.03 2.79 10.33
CA SER A 249 -6.26 2.02 9.36
C SER A 249 -5.39 0.95 10.03
N HIS A 250 -4.81 1.26 11.19
CA HIS A 250 -4.04 0.29 11.95
C HIS A 250 -4.91 -0.81 12.56
N GLY A 251 -6.06 -0.44 13.14
CA GLY A 251 -7.03 -1.40 13.67
C GLY A 251 -7.56 -2.34 12.59
N GLN A 252 -7.84 -1.81 11.38
CA GLN A 252 -8.25 -2.63 10.25
C GLN A 252 -7.14 -3.60 9.82
N ALA A 253 -5.88 -3.15 9.72
CA ALA A 253 -4.77 -4.02 9.35
C ALA A 253 -4.56 -5.17 10.35
N LEU A 254 -4.64 -4.88 11.66
CA LEU A 254 -4.56 -5.91 12.70
C LEU A 254 -5.75 -6.88 12.67
N SER A 255 -6.95 -6.40 12.35
CA SER A 255 -8.13 -7.25 12.18
C SER A 255 -7.95 -8.26 11.04
N ASP A 256 -7.41 -7.81 9.91
CA ASP A 256 -7.13 -8.67 8.77
C ASP A 256 -6.02 -9.70 9.08
N GLU A 257 -4.96 -9.28 9.79
CA GLU A 257 -3.92 -10.21 10.25
C GLU A 257 -4.51 -11.28 11.19
N PHE A 258 -5.33 -10.87 12.16
CA PHE A 258 -6.00 -11.79 13.06
C PHE A 258 -6.88 -12.79 12.28
N PHE A 259 -7.68 -12.30 11.33
CA PHE A 259 -8.54 -13.14 10.50
C PHE A 259 -7.73 -14.17 9.71
N ILE A 260 -6.65 -13.74 9.06
CA ILE A 260 -5.76 -14.62 8.29
C ILE A 260 -5.11 -15.69 9.19
N GLN A 261 -4.65 -15.30 10.38
CA GLN A 261 -4.07 -16.27 11.33
C GLN A 261 -5.09 -17.33 11.78
N GLN A 262 -6.35 -16.94 12.02
CA GLN A 262 -7.41 -17.89 12.34
C GLN A 262 -7.69 -18.84 11.17
N LEU A 263 -7.67 -18.33 9.93
CA LEU A 263 -7.83 -19.18 8.75
C LEU A 263 -6.70 -20.20 8.59
N ILE A 264 -5.44 -19.77 8.76
CA ILE A 264 -4.28 -20.66 8.67
C ILE A 264 -4.35 -21.77 9.74
N ASN A 265 -4.79 -21.44 10.96
CA ASN A 265 -4.91 -22.37 12.07
C ASN A 265 -6.16 -23.24 11.98
N SER A 266 -7.05 -23.02 11.02
CA SER A 266 -8.26 -23.82 10.86
C SER A 266 -8.03 -24.98 9.88
N ASP A 267 -8.53 -26.17 10.23
CA ASP A 267 -8.51 -27.33 9.32
C ASP A 267 -9.60 -27.25 8.22
N SER A 268 -10.27 -26.09 8.11
CA SER A 268 -11.45 -25.93 7.24
C SER A 268 -11.10 -25.62 5.78
N LEU A 269 -9.86 -25.25 5.49
CA LEU A 269 -9.44 -24.87 4.15
C LEU A 269 -9.22 -26.10 3.25
N LYS A 270 -9.86 -26.09 2.08
CA LYS A 270 -9.70 -27.12 1.05
C LYS A 270 -8.45 -26.93 0.16
N PHE A 271 -7.64 -25.92 0.42
CA PHE A 271 -6.44 -25.55 -0.33
C PHE A 271 -5.33 -25.15 0.65
N LYS A 272 -4.08 -25.18 0.20
CA LYS A 272 -2.95 -24.75 1.02
C LYS A 272 -2.86 -23.23 1.01
N LEU A 273 -2.93 -22.62 2.19
CA LEU A 273 -2.71 -21.19 2.40
C LEU A 273 -1.41 -20.99 3.19
N ASN A 274 -0.48 -20.25 2.61
CA ASN A 274 0.73 -19.80 3.29
C ASN A 274 0.81 -18.28 3.23
N VAL A 275 1.03 -17.63 4.38
CA VAL A 275 1.15 -16.16 4.47
C VAL A 275 2.40 -15.80 5.26
N VAL A 276 3.30 -15.06 4.61
CA VAL A 276 4.51 -14.53 5.24
C VAL A 276 4.35 -13.04 5.44
N ARG A 277 4.26 -12.61 6.70
CA ARG A 277 4.19 -11.20 7.08
C ARG A 277 5.60 -10.66 7.32
N VAL A 278 5.98 -9.62 6.59
CA VAL A 278 7.23 -8.88 6.75
C VAL A 278 6.93 -7.59 7.52
N ALA A 279 7.38 -7.54 8.76
CA ALA A 279 7.21 -6.39 9.64
C ALA A 279 8.55 -6.02 10.31
N ASN A 280 8.68 -4.76 10.73
CA ASN A 280 9.87 -4.29 11.43
C ASN A 280 9.91 -4.85 12.88
N ASN A 281 11.12 -4.96 13.40
CA ASN A 281 11.31 -5.18 14.83
C ASN A 281 10.75 -3.99 15.63
N PRO A 282 10.45 -4.18 16.94
CA PRO A 282 10.04 -3.09 17.81
C PRO A 282 10.97 -1.89 17.72
N LEU A 283 10.38 -0.70 17.57
CA LEU A 283 11.13 0.55 17.43
C LEU A 283 11.58 1.08 18.79
N SER A 284 12.75 1.69 18.84
CA SER A 284 13.15 2.47 20.02
C SER A 284 12.27 3.73 20.13
N GLY A 285 12.09 4.24 21.35
CA GLY A 285 11.32 5.47 21.58
C GLY A 285 11.88 6.70 20.84
N GLN A 286 13.16 6.69 20.45
CA GLN A 286 13.73 7.73 19.58
C GLN A 286 13.28 7.57 18.12
N GLN A 287 13.24 6.34 17.60
CA GLN A 287 12.79 6.07 16.23
C GLN A 287 11.30 6.36 16.05
N GLU A 288 10.46 6.01 17.02
CA GLU A 288 9.01 6.21 16.96
C GLU A 288 8.59 7.67 16.75
N LYS A 289 9.37 8.63 17.25
CA LYS A 289 9.13 10.08 17.07
C LYS A 289 9.18 10.50 15.59
N TYR A 290 9.89 9.74 14.76
CA TYR A 290 10.08 10.04 13.33
C TYR A 290 9.22 9.19 12.40
N VAL A 291 8.52 8.18 12.94
CA VAL A 291 7.66 7.29 12.17
C VAL A 291 6.21 7.76 12.28
N SER A 292 5.73 8.50 11.29
CA SER A 292 4.31 8.86 11.12
C SER A 292 3.97 8.94 9.64
N MET A 293 2.67 8.90 9.31
CA MET A 293 2.18 8.86 7.92
C MET A 293 2.59 10.09 7.09
N ASP A 294 2.84 11.22 7.71
CA ASP A 294 3.08 12.49 7.03
C ASP A 294 4.36 13.23 7.45
N ASN A 295 5.20 12.59 8.27
CA ASN A 295 6.49 13.15 8.63
C ASN A 295 7.56 12.82 7.58
N ALA A 296 7.71 13.67 6.57
CA ALA A 296 8.72 13.55 5.53
C ALA A 296 9.97 14.42 5.79
N SER A 297 10.30 14.69 7.06
CA SER A 297 11.56 15.36 7.42
C SER A 297 12.77 14.53 7.00
N LYS A 298 13.90 15.20 6.74
CA LYS A 298 15.18 14.53 6.40
C LYS A 298 15.53 13.41 7.40
N HIS A 299 15.23 13.62 8.67
CA HIS A 299 15.51 12.66 9.73
C HIS A 299 14.57 11.46 9.66
N SER A 300 13.26 11.69 9.43
CA SER A 300 12.27 10.64 9.25
C SER A 300 12.61 9.76 8.04
N ILE A 301 12.95 10.36 6.89
CA ILE A 301 13.38 9.63 5.70
C ILE A 301 14.60 8.73 6.01
N LYS A 302 15.61 9.28 6.71
CA LYS A 302 16.78 8.50 7.11
C LYS A 302 16.41 7.32 8.02
N VAL A 303 15.54 7.55 9.01
CA VAL A 303 15.06 6.50 9.93
C VAL A 303 14.29 5.42 9.19
N LEU A 304 13.32 5.78 8.35
CA LEU A 304 12.53 4.83 7.55
C LEU A 304 13.41 3.98 6.63
N ASN A 305 14.39 4.60 5.95
CA ASN A 305 15.37 3.89 5.14
C ASN A 305 16.20 2.88 5.94
N GLN A 306 16.68 3.28 7.10
CA GLN A 306 17.49 2.40 7.95
C GLN A 306 16.67 1.19 8.44
N ILE A 307 15.43 1.43 8.89
CA ILE A 307 14.54 0.36 9.35
C ILE A 307 14.20 -0.58 8.17
N GLY A 308 13.84 -0.03 7.00
CA GLY A 308 13.53 -0.84 5.81
C GLY A 308 14.70 -1.70 5.35
N LYS A 309 15.93 -1.14 5.31
CA LYS A 309 17.15 -1.89 4.99
C LYS A 309 17.39 -3.03 5.98
N ALA A 310 17.27 -2.74 7.29
CA ALA A 310 17.47 -3.74 8.33
C ALA A 310 16.43 -4.87 8.26
N THR A 311 15.16 -4.52 8.06
CA THR A 311 14.07 -5.50 7.89
C THR A 311 14.28 -6.34 6.64
N GLY A 312 14.58 -5.73 5.49
CA GLY A 312 14.86 -6.46 4.25
C GLY A 312 16.06 -7.40 4.39
N ALA A 313 17.13 -6.96 5.06
CA ALA A 313 18.31 -7.79 5.33
C ALA A 313 18.00 -8.98 6.25
N LEU A 314 17.11 -8.81 7.22
CA LEU A 314 16.67 -9.91 8.09
C LEU A 314 15.83 -10.95 7.33
N TYR A 315 14.83 -10.47 6.59
CA TYR A 315 13.84 -11.36 5.96
C TYR A 315 14.38 -12.07 4.70
N LYS A 316 15.33 -11.49 3.97
CA LYS A 316 15.95 -12.16 2.82
C LYS A 316 16.63 -13.50 3.18
N GLU A 317 17.02 -13.68 4.43
CA GLU A 317 17.66 -14.93 4.90
C GLU A 317 16.63 -16.01 5.26
N LYS A 318 15.36 -15.67 5.44
CA LYS A 318 14.31 -16.61 5.80
C LYS A 318 13.92 -17.50 4.60
N GLU A 319 13.91 -18.80 4.79
CA GLU A 319 13.56 -19.76 3.72
C GLU A 319 12.15 -19.56 3.18
N GLU A 320 11.22 -19.15 4.04
CA GLU A 320 9.84 -18.82 3.67
C GLU A 320 9.76 -17.63 2.69
N VAL A 321 10.66 -16.65 2.80
CA VAL A 321 10.76 -15.53 1.85
C VAL A 321 11.48 -15.96 0.57
N LYS A 322 12.60 -16.70 0.69
CA LYS A 322 13.34 -17.22 -0.47
C LYS A 322 12.45 -18.07 -1.39
N ALA A 323 11.49 -18.79 -0.81
CA ALA A 323 10.57 -19.65 -1.58
C ALA A 323 9.77 -18.85 -2.65
N PHE A 324 9.38 -17.60 -2.39
CA PHE A 324 8.69 -16.77 -3.38
C PHE A 324 9.50 -16.49 -4.63
N PHE A 325 10.83 -16.49 -4.52
CA PHE A 325 11.75 -16.11 -5.58
C PHE A 325 12.36 -17.32 -6.32
N LYS A 326 12.07 -18.55 -5.90
CA LYS A 326 12.56 -19.78 -6.56
C LYS A 326 11.93 -20.01 -7.94
N THR A 327 10.68 -19.60 -8.12
CA THR A 327 9.95 -19.79 -9.38
C THR A 327 9.38 -18.45 -9.87
N LYS A 328 9.19 -18.33 -11.19
CA LYS A 328 8.50 -17.19 -11.79
C LYS A 328 7.01 -17.29 -11.55
N LYS A 329 6.28 -16.19 -11.79
CA LYS A 329 4.80 -16.14 -11.79
C LYS A 329 4.24 -17.10 -12.84
N THR A 330 3.03 -17.55 -12.61
CA THR A 330 2.32 -18.45 -13.52
C THR A 330 1.39 -17.71 -14.47
N ILE A 331 0.71 -16.67 -13.96
CA ILE A 331 -0.25 -15.92 -14.74
C ILE A 331 0.45 -14.83 -15.55
N ASN A 332 0.23 -14.87 -16.87
CA ASN A 332 0.44 -13.72 -17.73
C ASN A 332 -0.93 -13.08 -18.00
N PRO A 333 -1.18 -11.84 -17.56
CA PRO A 333 -2.49 -11.20 -17.72
C PRO A 333 -2.96 -11.09 -19.16
N GLU A 334 -2.07 -11.10 -20.16
CA GLU A 334 -2.42 -11.07 -21.58
C GLU A 334 -3.14 -12.34 -22.02
N ASP A 335 -2.88 -13.48 -21.39
CA ASP A 335 -3.50 -14.78 -21.71
C ASP A 335 -4.96 -14.85 -21.25
N TYR A 336 -5.37 -13.96 -20.35
CA TYR A 336 -6.72 -13.90 -19.76
C TYR A 336 -7.44 -12.57 -20.02
N GLY A 337 -6.79 -11.63 -20.71
CA GLY A 337 -7.34 -10.33 -21.05
C GLY A 337 -8.12 -10.37 -22.35
N LYS A 338 -9.14 -9.50 -22.44
CA LYS A 338 -9.82 -9.19 -23.71
C LYS A 338 -9.09 -8.07 -24.45
#